data_6891d7c2a584d8c77498c84f088c1132
#
_entry.id   6891d7c2a584d8c77498c84f088c1132
#
_cell.length_a   1.000
_cell.length_b   1.000
_cell.length_c   1.000
_cell.angle_alpha   90.00
_cell.angle_beta   90.00
_cell.angle_gamma   90.00
#
_symmetry.space_group_name_H-M   'P 1'
#
loop_
_entity.id
_entity.type
_entity.pdbx_description
1 polymer ?
#
loop_
_entity_poly.entity_id
_entity_poly.type
_entity_poly.pdbx_seq_one_letter_code
_entity_poly.pdbx_strand_id
1 'polypeptide(L)'
;MPRQPALSPPGAPARTAGKLSIYYAGEQFAITKDRFIIGRGKQSSDLTIKDPNVSRQHAMVEFANGQYYVVDMGSTNGVEYNGQRIQRKIINEGDVFKVCDHELQFSYH
;
A
#
# COMPACT_ATOMS: atom_id res chain seq x y z
N MET A 1 5.81 25.57 -0.07
CA MET A 1 6.40 25.53 -0.94
C MET A 1 6.47 25.59 -0.74
N PRO A 2 6.23 25.23 -0.69
CA PRO A 2 6.65 25.13 -1.11
C PRO A 2 6.44 25.03 -0.81
N ARG A 3 6.25 24.53 -0.39
CA ARG A 3 6.55 24.39 -0.87
C ARG A 3 6.41 24.12 -0.92
N GLN A 4 6.10 23.98 -0.59
CA GLN A 4 6.38 23.88 -1.24
C GLN A 4 6.31 23.63 -1.46
N PRO A 5 5.95 23.55 -1.29
CA PRO A 5 6.28 23.43 -1.96
C PRO A 5 6.02 23.28 -2.05
N ALA A 6 5.65 23.01 -1.95
CA ALA A 6 5.86 22.82 -2.74
C ALA A 6 5.66 22.58 -2.80
N LEU A 7 5.27 22.34 -2.67
CA LEU A 7 5.48 22.14 -3.33
C LEU A 7 5.40 21.76 -3.62
N SER A 8 5.08 21.49 -3.48
CA SER A 8 5.39 21.15 -4.34
C SER A 8 5.10 21.01 -4.50
N PRO A 9 4.70 20.90 -4.70
CA PRO A 9 4.81 20.74 -5.34
C PRO A 9 4.64 20.55 -5.50
N PRO A 10 4.34 20.46 -5.68
CA PRO A 10 4.44 20.01 -6.27
C PRO A 10 4.50 19.60 -6.44
N GLY A 11 4.40 19.42 -6.39
CA GLY A 11 4.65 18.72 -6.93
C GLY A 11 4.86 18.11 -6.79
N ALA A 12 4.87 18.01 -6.73
CA ALA A 12 5.20 17.21 -6.88
C ALA A 12 5.49 16.73 -6.65
N PRO A 13 5.52 16.77 -6.70
CA PRO A 13 5.78 16.09 -6.48
C PRO A 13 6.02 15.68 -6.17
N ALA A 14 5.90 15.69 -6.39
CA ALA A 14 6.06 15.11 -6.27
C ALA A 14 6.37 14.45 -5.95
N ARG A 15 6.46 14.18 -6.69
CA ARG A 15 6.71 13.32 -6.27
C ARG A 15 7.16 13.30 -5.08
N THR A 16 6.70 13.94 -4.61
CA THR A 16 6.99 14.01 -3.43
C THR A 16 6.69 13.00 -2.70
N ALA A 17 5.74 12.46 -3.04
CA ALA A 17 5.32 11.45 -2.22
C ALA A 17 6.50 10.63 -1.90
N GLY A 18 7.47 10.84 -2.30
CA GLY A 18 8.61 10.21 -1.86
C GLY A 18 8.55 8.74 -2.08
N LYS A 19 9.34 8.05 -1.33
CA LYS A 19 9.46 6.61 -1.48
C LYS A 19 8.64 5.91 -0.43
N LEU A 20 7.74 5.07 -0.86
CA LEU A 20 6.92 4.30 0.05
C LEU A 20 7.44 2.88 0.12
N SER A 21 7.49 2.35 1.32
CA SER A 21 7.89 0.96 1.55
C SER A 21 6.87 0.27 2.43
N ILE A 22 6.76 -1.05 2.27
CA ILE A 22 5.96 -1.91 3.13
C ILE A 22 6.93 -2.73 3.96
N TYR A 23 6.66 -2.82 5.26
CA TYR A 23 7.40 -3.72 6.15
C TYR A 23 6.48 -4.87 6.51
N TYR A 24 6.89 -6.07 6.16
CA TYR A 24 6.10 -7.28 6.39
C TYR A 24 7.02 -8.43 6.70
N ALA A 25 6.69 -9.15 7.79
CA ALA A 25 7.43 -10.36 8.20
C ALA A 25 8.93 -10.13 8.30
N GLY A 26 9.32 -8.95 8.79
CA GLY A 26 10.73 -8.62 8.97
C GLY A 26 11.44 -8.19 7.71
N GLU A 27 10.73 -8.01 6.60
CA GLU A 27 11.31 -7.60 5.33
C GLU A 27 10.74 -6.29 4.87
N GLN A 28 11.53 -5.57 4.11
CA GLN A 28 11.13 -4.29 3.54
C GLN A 28 10.92 -4.45 2.04
N PHE A 29 9.77 -3.99 1.56
CA PHE A 29 9.42 -4.05 0.15
C PHE A 29 9.22 -2.63 -0.37
N ALA A 30 10.07 -2.20 -1.30
CA ALA A 30 9.94 -0.87 -1.89
C ALA A 30 8.80 -0.85 -2.90
N ILE A 31 7.97 0.18 -2.83
CA ILE A 31 6.89 0.38 -3.81
C ILE A 31 7.50 1.14 -4.98
N THR A 32 7.69 0.45 -6.10
CA THR A 32 8.35 1.03 -7.27
C THR A 32 7.43 1.17 -8.46
N LYS A 33 6.15 0.84 -8.28
CA LYS A 33 5.16 0.88 -9.35
C LYS A 33 3.97 1.71 -8.92
N ASP A 34 3.23 2.21 -9.90
CA ASP A 34 1.96 2.91 -9.63
C ASP A 34 0.89 1.95 -9.15
N ARG A 35 1.03 0.68 -9.44
CA ARG A 35 0.12 -0.37 -8.98
C ARG A 35 0.95 -1.54 -8.48
N PHE A 36 0.95 -1.71 -7.18
CA PHE A 36 1.73 -2.74 -6.51
C PHE A 36 0.74 -3.73 -5.89
N ILE A 37 0.76 -4.98 -6.35
CA ILE A 37 -0.25 -5.96 -5.99
C ILE A 37 0.22 -6.79 -4.79
N ILE A 38 -0.69 -6.98 -3.84
CA ILE A 38 -0.46 -7.79 -2.64
C ILE A 38 -1.43 -8.96 -2.70
N GLY A 39 -0.93 -10.18 -2.59
CA GLY A 39 -1.80 -11.33 -2.64
C GLY A 39 -1.08 -12.65 -2.53
N ARG A 40 -1.84 -13.73 -2.69
CA ARG A 40 -1.32 -15.08 -2.59
C ARG A 40 -0.66 -15.57 -3.86
N GLY A 41 -1.05 -15.01 -4.99
CA GLY A 41 -0.58 -15.47 -6.29
C GLY A 41 0.84 -15.02 -6.55
N LYS A 42 1.76 -15.96 -6.57
CA LYS A 42 3.18 -15.65 -6.73
C LYS A 42 3.47 -14.88 -8.02
N GLN A 43 2.77 -15.23 -9.10
CA GLN A 43 3.00 -14.59 -10.39
C GLN A 43 2.09 -13.41 -10.63
N SER A 44 1.06 -13.25 -9.83
CA SER A 44 0.10 -12.17 -9.97
C SER A 44 0.20 -11.13 -8.87
N SER A 45 1.20 -11.22 -8.01
CA SER A 45 1.41 -10.25 -6.95
C SER A 45 2.86 -9.82 -6.89
N ASP A 46 3.06 -8.61 -6.40
CA ASP A 46 4.41 -8.07 -6.19
C ASP A 46 4.91 -8.38 -4.79
N LEU A 47 4.00 -8.44 -3.83
CA LEU A 47 4.28 -8.93 -2.49
C LEU A 47 3.40 -10.15 -2.28
N THR A 48 4.01 -11.31 -2.10
CA THR A 48 3.28 -12.57 -2.01
C THR A 48 3.14 -12.98 -0.55
N ILE A 49 1.89 -13.24 -0.15
CA ILE A 49 1.58 -13.76 1.19
C ILE A 49 1.07 -15.18 1.01
N LYS A 50 1.83 -16.14 1.48
CA LYS A 50 1.49 -17.56 1.30
C LYS A 50 0.52 -18.02 2.36
N ASP A 51 -0.75 -17.68 2.17
CA ASP A 51 -1.82 -18.01 3.09
C ASP A 51 -3.05 -18.33 2.27
N PRO A 52 -3.65 -19.51 2.42
CA PRO A 52 -4.84 -19.87 1.63
C PRO A 52 -6.01 -18.93 1.84
N ASN A 53 -6.04 -18.19 2.95
CA ASN A 53 -7.11 -17.23 3.22
C ASN A 53 -6.90 -15.89 2.51
N VAL A 54 -5.74 -15.68 1.92
CA VAL A 54 -5.44 -14.48 1.16
C VAL A 54 -5.83 -14.72 -0.30
N SER A 55 -6.54 -13.78 -0.90
CA SER A 55 -6.92 -13.88 -2.31
C SER A 55 -5.70 -13.73 -3.19
N ARG A 56 -5.75 -14.27 -4.41
CA ARG A 56 -4.62 -14.21 -5.33
C ARG A 56 -4.17 -12.78 -5.57
N GLN A 57 -5.13 -11.89 -5.84
CA GLN A 57 -4.89 -10.46 -5.90
C GLN A 57 -5.79 -9.85 -4.84
N HIS A 58 -5.24 -9.64 -3.65
CA HIS A 58 -6.04 -9.28 -2.49
C HIS A 58 -6.19 -7.78 -2.37
N ALA A 59 -5.09 -7.07 -2.50
CA ALA A 59 -5.07 -5.63 -2.34
C ALA A 59 -4.04 -5.03 -3.28
N MET A 60 -4.15 -3.72 -3.46
CA MET A 60 -3.25 -3.01 -4.34
C MET A 60 -2.84 -1.72 -3.65
N VAL A 61 -1.55 -1.37 -3.76
CA VAL A 61 -1.10 -0.04 -3.43
C VAL A 61 -1.11 0.74 -4.73
N GLU A 62 -1.92 1.79 -4.77
CA GLU A 62 -2.12 2.58 -5.97
C GLU A 62 -1.63 3.99 -5.78
N PHE A 63 -0.85 4.50 -6.74
CA PHE A 63 -0.43 5.89 -6.74
C PHE A 63 -1.37 6.66 -7.68
N ALA A 64 -2.08 7.62 -7.13
CA ALA A 64 -3.05 8.40 -7.89
C ALA A 64 -3.12 9.80 -7.30
N ASN A 65 -3.19 10.81 -8.17
CA ASN A 65 -3.34 12.20 -7.75
C ASN A 65 -2.25 12.63 -6.77
N GLY A 66 -1.04 12.11 -6.95
CA GLY A 66 0.08 12.48 -6.10
C GLY A 66 0.13 11.79 -4.75
N GLN A 67 -0.72 10.79 -4.52
CA GLN A 67 -0.79 10.10 -3.23
C GLN A 67 -0.92 8.61 -3.41
N TYR A 68 -0.56 7.87 -2.35
CA TYR A 68 -0.68 6.42 -2.34
C TYR A 68 -1.90 5.99 -1.55
N TYR A 69 -2.56 4.94 -2.06
CA TYR A 69 -3.77 4.38 -1.45
C TYR A 69 -3.64 2.88 -1.35
N VAL A 70 -4.24 2.29 -0.32
CA VAL A 70 -4.49 0.84 -0.30
C VAL A 70 -5.89 0.63 -0.83
N VAL A 71 -6.03 -0.27 -1.79
CA VAL A 71 -7.31 -0.58 -2.43
C VAL A 71 -7.57 -2.07 -2.32
N ASP A 72 -8.75 -2.42 -1.81
CA ASP A 72 -9.18 -3.82 -1.78
C ASP A 72 -9.59 -4.22 -3.20
N MET A 73 -9.05 -5.32 -3.69
CA MET A 73 -9.31 -5.79 -5.05
C MET A 73 -10.46 -6.80 -5.11
N GLY A 74 -11.47 -6.62 -4.26
CA GLY A 74 -12.59 -7.56 -4.23
C GLY A 74 -12.25 -8.85 -3.51
N SER A 75 -11.38 -8.76 -2.52
CA SER A 75 -10.93 -9.94 -1.80
C SER A 75 -12.05 -10.56 -0.97
N THR A 76 -11.91 -11.86 -0.69
CA THR A 76 -12.89 -12.57 0.12
C THR A 76 -12.91 -12.06 1.56
N ASN A 77 -11.74 -11.86 2.15
CA ASN A 77 -11.64 -11.51 3.57
C ASN A 77 -11.40 -10.04 3.84
N GLY A 78 -11.17 -9.25 2.79
CA GLY A 78 -11.05 -7.81 2.94
C GLY A 78 -9.70 -7.33 3.43
N VAL A 79 -9.59 -6.02 3.53
CA VAL A 79 -8.44 -5.33 4.09
C VAL A 79 -8.95 -4.49 5.26
N GLU A 80 -8.24 -4.52 6.39
CA GLU A 80 -8.64 -3.80 7.58
C GLU A 80 -7.65 -2.71 7.96
N TYR A 81 -8.19 -1.63 8.48
CA TYR A 81 -7.40 -0.55 9.06
C TYR A 81 -8.06 -0.16 10.38
N ASN A 82 -7.30 -0.27 11.48
CA ASN A 82 -7.82 0.01 12.83
C ASN A 82 -9.09 -0.80 13.14
N GLY A 83 -9.10 -2.06 12.72
CA GLY A 83 -10.22 -2.95 12.99
C GLY A 83 -11.43 -2.75 12.09
N GLN A 84 -11.34 -1.88 11.11
CA GLN A 84 -12.44 -1.63 10.18
C GLN A 84 -12.05 -2.04 8.77
N ARG A 85 -12.98 -2.69 8.09
CA ARG A 85 -12.77 -3.09 6.70
C ARG A 85 -12.85 -1.85 5.81
N ILE A 86 -11.86 -1.68 4.93
CA ILE A 86 -11.81 -0.54 4.03
C ILE A 86 -11.86 -1.02 2.58
N GLN A 87 -12.34 -0.16 1.71
CA GLN A 87 -12.30 -0.37 0.27
C GLN A 87 -11.12 0.35 -0.36
N ARG A 88 -10.88 1.57 0.08
CA ARG A 88 -9.81 2.41 -0.43
C ARG A 88 -9.48 3.43 0.63
N LYS A 89 -8.20 3.54 0.96
CA LYS A 89 -7.79 4.48 1.99
C LYS A 89 -6.41 5.03 1.67
N ILE A 90 -6.25 6.33 1.86
CA ILE A 90 -4.95 6.97 1.71
C ILE A 90 -3.97 6.43 2.75
N ILE A 91 -2.71 6.30 2.37
CA ILE A 91 -1.67 5.77 3.24
C ILE A 91 -0.93 6.93 3.88
N ASN A 92 -0.94 6.95 5.21
CA ASN A 92 -0.17 7.92 5.98
C ASN A 92 1.05 7.24 6.60
N GLU A 93 2.01 8.05 7.03
CA GLU A 93 3.23 7.53 7.64
C GLU A 93 2.90 6.65 8.83
N GLY A 94 3.46 5.45 8.84
CA GLY A 94 3.30 4.51 9.95
C GLY A 94 2.00 3.73 9.94
N ASP A 95 1.14 3.91 8.94
CA ASP A 95 -0.11 3.17 8.88
C ASP A 95 0.13 1.68 8.81
N VAL A 96 -0.71 0.92 9.50
CA VAL A 96 -0.69 -0.54 9.48
C VAL A 96 -2.02 -1.03 8.94
N PHE A 97 -1.97 -1.80 7.87
CA PHE A 97 -3.14 -2.44 7.29
C PHE A 97 -3.05 -3.93 7.51
N LYS A 98 -4.18 -4.59 7.67
CA LYS A 98 -4.22 -6.04 7.87
C LYS A 98 -4.87 -6.72 6.68
N VAL A 99 -4.20 -7.74 6.19
CA VAL A 99 -4.72 -8.67 5.19
C VAL A 99 -4.80 -10.01 5.91
N CYS A 100 -6.01 -10.43 6.27
CA CYS A 100 -6.22 -11.57 7.16
C CYS A 100 -5.50 -11.29 8.48
N ASP A 101 -4.57 -12.14 8.89
CA ASP A 101 -3.80 -11.92 10.12
C ASP A 101 -2.45 -11.27 9.86
N HIS A 102 -2.21 -10.84 8.64
CA HIS A 102 -0.91 -10.30 8.25
C HIS A 102 -0.92 -8.79 8.32
N GLU A 103 0.04 -8.23 9.05
CA GLU A 103 0.16 -6.79 9.21
C GLU A 103 1.18 -6.23 8.24
N LEU A 104 0.76 -5.20 7.52
CA LEU A 104 1.59 -4.51 6.55
C LEU A 104 1.77 -3.08 7.05
N GLN A 105 2.99 -2.74 7.42
CA GLN A 105 3.29 -1.39 7.90
C GLN A 105 3.88 -0.57 6.76
N PHE A 106 3.37 0.63 6.59
CA PHE A 106 3.82 1.51 5.53
C PHE A 106 4.65 2.65 6.08
N SER A 107 5.68 3.01 5.35
CA SER A 107 6.53 4.13 5.74
C SER A 107 7.05 4.85 4.51
N TYR A 108 7.02 6.16 4.59
CA TYR A 108 7.61 7.04 3.56
C TYR A 108 9.03 7.39 3.96
N HIS A 109 9.92 7.50 2.96
CA HIS A 109 11.28 7.95 3.27
C HIS A 109 11.75 9.07 2.41
#